data_973cf2b7e873cc3df283588f663b7721
#
_entry.id   973cf2b7e873cc3df283588f663b7721
#
_cell.length_a   1.000
_cell.length_b   1.000
_cell.length_c   1.000
_cell.angle_alpha   90.00
_cell.angle_beta   90.00
_cell.angle_gamma   90.00
#
_symmetry.space_group_name_H-M   'P 1'
#
loop_
_entity.id
_entity.type
_entity.pdbx_description
1 polymer ?
#
loop_
_entity_poly.entity_id
_entity_poly.type
_entity_poly.pdbx_seq_one_letter_code
_entity_poly.pdbx_strand_id
1 'polypeptide(L)'
;MKNLKLVVNNVSKKIDKELFFVKKELQTILNLYGKMVSNGTWKDYGVSIGPKEISFDIYQRASEKPIYRILKNLKPKNYNEKFYIKDKHGNILEKSNNLLSLIKKTKWNNLRAVK
;
A
#
# COMPACT_ATOMS: atom_id res chain seq x y z
N MET A 1 -18.38 20.29 -1.06
CA MET A 1 -17.66 20.60 -0.89
C MET A 1 -17.20 21.04 -0.80
N LYS A 2 -17.31 20.97 -0.48
CA LYS A 2 -16.55 21.40 -0.25
C LYS A 2 -16.27 21.53 0.35
N ASN A 3 -16.65 21.36 0.97
CA ASN A 3 -16.16 21.54 1.58
C ASN A 3 -16.17 21.21 2.20
N LEU A 4 -16.55 20.57 2.35
CA LEU A 4 -16.26 20.37 3.07
C LEU A 4 -15.52 20.44 3.37
N LYS A 5 -15.35 20.41 3.63
CA LYS A 5 -14.39 20.47 4.01
C LYS A 5 -13.84 21.28 4.74
N LEU A 6 -14.11 21.75 5.70
CA LEU A 6 -13.68 22.68 6.24
C LEU A 6 -13.76 22.79 7.63
N VAL A 7 -14.77 23.03 8.09
CA VAL A 7 -15.11 23.22 9.30
C VAL A 7 -14.53 22.40 10.23
N VAL A 8 -14.37 21.34 9.98
CA VAL A 8 -13.88 20.40 10.82
C VAL A 8 -12.49 20.10 10.40
N ASN A 9 -11.78 21.08 9.95
CA ASN A 9 -10.46 20.90 9.46
C ASN A 9 -9.52 20.14 10.36
N ASN A 10 -9.49 20.42 11.63
CA ASN A 10 -8.59 19.72 12.52
C ASN A 10 -8.97 18.25 12.67
N VAL A 11 -10.25 18.01 12.70
CA VAL A 11 -10.76 16.65 12.83
C VAL A 11 -10.46 15.91 11.54
N SER A 12 -10.63 16.56 10.42
CA SER A 12 -10.38 15.95 9.14
C SER A 12 -8.93 15.56 8.99
N LYS A 13 -8.01 16.41 9.42
CA LYS A 13 -6.60 16.12 9.32
C LYS A 13 -6.26 14.91 10.18
N LYS A 14 -6.82 14.83 11.36
CA LYS A 14 -6.56 13.71 12.23
C LYS A 14 -7.11 12.43 11.64
N ILE A 15 -8.31 12.50 11.08
CA ILE A 15 -8.93 11.34 10.46
C ILE A 15 -8.08 10.89 9.29
N ASP A 16 -7.59 11.82 8.47
CA ASP A 16 -6.78 11.47 7.32
C ASP A 16 -5.51 10.76 7.73
N LYS A 17 -4.88 11.17 8.83
CA LYS A 17 -3.68 10.52 9.29
C LYS A 17 -3.98 9.09 9.73
N GLU A 18 -5.16 8.86 10.25
CA GLU A 18 -5.54 7.55 10.74
C GLU A 18 -6.11 6.64 9.66
N LEU A 19 -6.67 7.24 8.60
CA LEU A 19 -7.39 6.47 7.60
C LEU A 19 -6.69 6.39 6.24
N PHE A 20 -5.44 6.75 6.20
CA PHE A 20 -4.70 6.67 4.95
C PHE A 20 -3.23 6.43 5.27
N PHE A 21 -2.41 6.30 4.25
CA PHE A 21 -0.97 6.19 4.45
C PHE A 21 -0.46 7.57 4.88
N VAL A 22 0.38 7.59 5.90
CA VAL A 22 0.98 8.86 6.29
C VAL A 22 2.08 9.15 5.28
N LYS A 23 2.54 10.39 5.23
CA LYS A 23 3.49 10.84 4.23
C LYS A 23 4.72 9.96 4.12
N LYS A 24 5.28 9.58 5.25
CA LYS A 24 6.47 8.76 5.28
C LYS A 24 6.21 7.37 4.71
N GLU A 25 5.05 6.82 5.02
CA GLU A 25 4.66 5.52 4.51
C GLU A 25 4.50 5.57 3.00
N LEU A 26 3.81 6.58 2.51
CA LEU A 26 3.56 6.72 1.09
C LEU A 26 4.87 6.94 0.36
N GLN A 27 5.78 7.72 0.92
CA GLN A 27 7.08 7.94 0.30
C GLN A 27 7.87 6.65 0.20
N THR A 28 7.82 5.81 1.23
CA THR A 28 8.49 4.51 1.23
C THR A 28 7.94 3.64 0.10
N ILE A 29 6.63 3.62 -0.06
CA ILE A 29 5.99 2.83 -1.11
C ILE A 29 6.36 3.38 -2.50
N LEU A 30 6.33 4.70 -2.66
CA LEU A 30 6.63 5.31 -3.95
C LEU A 30 8.09 5.14 -4.35
N ASN A 31 8.99 5.09 -3.39
CA ASN A 31 10.40 4.82 -3.68
C ASN A 31 10.56 3.41 -4.25
N LEU A 32 9.87 2.44 -3.67
CA LEU A 32 9.88 1.09 -4.16
C LEU A 32 9.24 1.02 -5.55
N TYR A 33 8.10 1.68 -5.69
CA TYR A 33 7.35 1.68 -6.95
C TYR A 33 8.22 2.24 -8.07
N GLY A 34 8.88 3.37 -7.84
CA GLY A 34 9.75 3.98 -8.84
C GLY A 34 10.88 3.06 -9.28
N LYS A 35 11.47 2.35 -8.32
CA LYS A 35 12.54 1.43 -8.61
C LYS A 35 12.04 0.29 -9.49
N MET A 36 10.87 -0.24 -9.16
CA MET A 36 10.33 -1.39 -9.89
C MET A 36 9.78 -0.99 -11.27
N VAL A 37 9.31 0.21 -11.41
CA VAL A 37 8.91 0.73 -12.71
C VAL A 37 10.15 0.95 -13.58
N SER A 38 11.21 1.46 -12.98
CA SER A 38 12.44 1.71 -13.71
C SER A 38 13.02 0.44 -14.28
N ASN A 39 12.91 -0.68 -13.60
CA ASN A 39 13.45 -1.93 -14.11
C ASN A 39 12.43 -2.70 -14.94
N GLY A 40 11.29 -2.09 -15.24
CA GLY A 40 10.30 -2.70 -16.12
C GLY A 40 9.37 -3.71 -15.48
N THR A 41 9.48 -3.90 -14.17
CA THR A 41 8.71 -4.93 -13.49
C THR A 41 7.27 -4.53 -13.24
N TRP A 42 7.05 -3.30 -12.85
CA TRP A 42 5.70 -2.79 -12.55
C TRP A 42 5.31 -1.72 -13.55
N LYS A 43 4.02 -1.63 -13.88
CA LYS A 43 3.54 -0.69 -14.88
C LYS A 43 2.61 0.38 -14.37
N ASP A 44 1.81 0.05 -13.39
CA ASP A 44 0.79 1.00 -12.95
C ASP A 44 0.40 0.72 -11.50
N TYR A 45 -0.29 1.68 -10.89
CA TYR A 45 -0.77 1.49 -9.54
C TYR A 45 -2.14 2.12 -9.37
N GLY A 46 -2.84 1.72 -8.33
CA GLY A 46 -4.07 2.34 -7.90
C GLY A 46 -4.10 2.35 -6.39
N VAL A 47 -5.05 3.03 -5.82
CA VAL A 47 -5.22 3.07 -4.37
C VAL A 47 -6.66 2.69 -4.06
N SER A 48 -6.84 1.79 -3.11
CA SER A 48 -8.16 1.38 -2.67
C SER A 48 -8.34 1.84 -1.23
N ILE A 49 -9.43 2.50 -0.94
CA ILE A 49 -9.68 3.03 0.38
C ILE A 49 -10.97 2.42 0.92
N GLY A 50 -10.85 1.73 2.05
CA GLY A 50 -12.00 1.13 2.70
C GLY A 50 -12.06 1.52 4.16
N PRO A 51 -13.09 1.11 4.88
CA PRO A 51 -13.26 1.49 6.28
C PRO A 51 -12.30 0.78 7.23
N LYS A 52 -11.81 -0.39 6.85
CA LYS A 52 -10.91 -1.14 7.71
C LYS A 52 -9.50 -1.19 7.21
N GLU A 53 -9.31 -0.95 5.95
CA GLU A 53 -7.96 -1.02 5.39
C GLU A 53 -7.84 -0.20 4.13
N ILE A 54 -6.62 0.20 3.82
CA ILE A 54 -6.32 0.90 2.58
C ILE A 54 -5.22 0.12 1.91
N SER A 55 -5.11 0.24 0.60
CA SER A 55 -4.07 -0.47 -0.11
C SER A 55 -3.50 0.32 -1.27
N PHE A 56 -2.25 0.04 -1.56
CA PHE A 56 -1.57 0.54 -2.75
C PHE A 56 -1.48 -0.69 -3.65
N ASP A 57 -2.18 -0.66 -4.75
CA ASP A 57 -2.34 -1.82 -5.63
C ASP A 57 -1.42 -1.68 -6.82
N ILE A 58 -0.64 -2.70 -7.10
CA ILE A 58 0.39 -2.67 -8.12
C ILE A 58 0.04 -3.57 -9.27
N TYR A 59 0.14 -3.05 -10.48
CA TYR A 59 -0.25 -3.77 -11.69
C TYR A 59 0.90 -3.96 -12.66
N GLN A 60 0.88 -5.08 -13.37
CA GLN A 60 1.79 -5.28 -14.48
C GLN A 60 1.07 -4.88 -15.76
N ARG A 61 -0.26 -5.00 -15.77
CA ARG A 61 -1.09 -4.58 -16.88
C ARG A 61 -2.32 -3.92 -16.34
N ALA A 62 -2.69 -2.81 -16.89
CA ALA A 62 -3.79 -2.02 -16.37
C ALA A 62 -5.12 -2.75 -16.33
N SER A 63 -5.34 -3.67 -17.23
CA SER A 63 -6.62 -4.37 -17.31
C SER A 63 -6.71 -5.62 -16.45
N GLU A 64 -5.65 -5.94 -15.74
CA GLU A 64 -5.62 -7.15 -14.93
C GLU A 64 -5.78 -6.88 -13.46
N LYS A 65 -5.84 -7.93 -12.67
CA LYS A 65 -5.88 -7.78 -11.24
C LYS A 65 -4.51 -7.30 -10.77
N PRO A 66 -4.44 -6.63 -9.64
CA PRO A 66 -3.14 -6.22 -9.13
C PRO A 66 -2.29 -7.44 -8.81
N ILE A 67 -1.01 -7.37 -9.11
CA ILE A 67 -0.10 -8.48 -8.82
C ILE A 67 0.34 -8.47 -7.38
N TYR A 68 0.34 -7.28 -6.76
CA TYR A 68 0.62 -7.13 -5.34
C TYR A 68 -0.26 -6.04 -4.78
N ARG A 69 -0.59 -6.17 -3.51
CA ARG A 69 -1.28 -5.11 -2.79
C ARG A 69 -0.54 -4.89 -1.49
N ILE A 70 -0.15 -3.64 -1.22
CA ILE A 70 0.48 -3.26 0.03
C ILE A 70 -0.63 -2.67 0.88
N LEU A 71 -0.99 -3.33 1.96
CA LEU A 71 -2.14 -2.94 2.75
C LEU A 71 -1.78 -2.37 4.11
N LYS A 72 -2.52 -1.38 4.54
CA LYS A 72 -2.41 -0.83 5.87
C LYS A 72 -3.72 -1.14 6.57
N ASN A 73 -3.66 -1.87 7.67
CA ASN A 73 -4.83 -2.21 8.46
C ASN A 73 -5.09 -1.04 9.39
N LEU A 74 -6.25 -0.43 9.26
CA LEU A 74 -6.59 0.75 10.05
C LEU A 74 -7.05 0.40 11.46
N LYS A 75 -7.42 -0.87 11.68
CA LYS A 75 -7.87 -1.33 12.99
C LYS A 75 -7.26 -2.69 13.28
N PRO A 76 -5.93 -2.76 13.44
CA PRO A 76 -5.28 -4.07 13.61
C PRO A 76 -5.60 -4.68 14.95
N LYS A 77 -5.86 -5.98 14.97
CA LYS A 77 -6.11 -6.68 16.20
C LYS A 77 -4.79 -6.97 16.89
N ASN A 78 -3.73 -7.18 16.12
CA ASN A 78 -2.42 -7.42 16.66
C ASN A 78 -1.47 -6.40 16.11
N TYR A 79 -0.56 -5.96 16.95
CA TYR A 79 0.42 -4.94 16.56
C TYR A 79 1.18 -5.34 15.28
N ASN A 80 1.54 -6.61 15.13
CA ASN A 80 2.31 -7.06 13.99
C ASN A 80 1.52 -7.18 12.70
N GLU A 81 0.24 -6.83 12.73
CA GLU A 81 -0.60 -6.91 11.56
C GLU A 81 -0.97 -5.56 10.99
N LYS A 82 -0.23 -4.54 11.36
CA LYS A 82 -0.55 -3.19 10.88
C LYS A 82 -0.38 -3.07 9.37
N PHE A 83 0.66 -3.70 8.83
CA PHE A 83 0.89 -3.69 7.39
C PHE A 83 1.06 -5.11 6.89
N TYR A 84 0.59 -5.37 5.67
CA TYR A 84 0.81 -6.69 5.07
C TYR A 84 0.74 -6.59 3.56
N ILE A 85 1.27 -7.60 2.89
CA ILE A 85 1.32 -7.63 1.44
C ILE A 85 0.61 -8.88 0.95
N LYS A 86 -0.28 -8.70 -0.03
CA LYS A 86 -0.98 -9.80 -0.66
C LYS A 86 -0.53 -9.95 -2.10
N ASP A 87 -0.55 -11.18 -2.61
CA ASP A 87 -0.27 -11.44 -4.00
C ASP A 87 -1.58 -11.38 -4.80
N LYS A 88 -1.53 -11.68 -6.08
CA LYS A 88 -2.73 -11.56 -6.93
C LYS A 88 -3.81 -12.58 -6.60
N HIS A 89 -3.48 -13.61 -5.86
CA HIS A 89 -4.46 -14.61 -5.46
C HIS A 89 -5.03 -14.33 -4.07
N GLY A 90 -4.62 -13.23 -3.46
CA GLY A 90 -5.10 -12.86 -2.14
C GLY A 90 -4.33 -13.48 -0.98
N ASN A 91 -3.23 -14.18 -1.30
CA ASN A 91 -2.43 -14.80 -0.24
C ASN A 91 -1.56 -13.75 0.43
N ILE A 92 -1.49 -13.80 1.75
CA ILE A 92 -0.65 -12.88 2.50
C ILE A 92 0.79 -13.37 2.43
N LEU A 93 1.66 -12.56 1.88
CA LEU A 93 3.06 -12.93 1.72
C LEU A 93 3.88 -12.58 2.97
N GLU A 94 3.62 -11.43 3.55
CA GLU A 94 4.36 -10.96 4.72
C GLU A 94 3.49 -10.01 5.55
N LYS A 95 3.79 -9.89 6.83
CA LYS A 95 3.12 -8.97 7.73
C LYS A 95 4.14 -8.29 8.62
N SER A 96 3.89 -7.08 9.05
CA SER A 96 4.78 -6.38 9.95
C SER A 96 4.10 -5.16 10.55
N ASN A 97 4.63 -4.65 11.64
CA ASN A 97 4.17 -3.41 12.22
C ASN A 97 4.95 -2.24 11.62
N ASN A 98 5.94 -2.52 10.77
CA ASN A 98 6.79 -1.47 10.17
C ASN A 98 6.83 -1.68 8.67
N LEU A 99 6.39 -0.67 7.94
CA LEU A 99 6.27 -0.78 6.49
C LEU A 99 7.61 -0.99 5.79
N LEU A 100 8.63 -0.29 6.22
CA LEU A 100 9.95 -0.43 5.60
C LEU A 100 10.48 -1.84 5.80
N SER A 101 10.32 -2.40 6.99
CA SER A 101 10.73 -3.77 7.26
C SER A 101 9.94 -4.74 6.40
N LEU A 102 8.66 -4.49 6.26
CA LEU A 102 7.80 -5.33 5.45
C LEU A 102 8.29 -5.38 4.02
N ILE A 103 8.57 -4.22 3.46
CA ILE A 103 9.03 -4.11 2.09
C ILE A 103 10.38 -4.81 1.90
N LYS A 104 11.28 -4.65 2.85
CA LYS A 104 12.59 -5.26 2.74
C LYS A 104 12.56 -6.76 2.83
N LYS A 105 11.68 -7.33 3.63
CA LYS A 105 11.65 -8.77 3.78
C LYS A 105 10.76 -9.48 2.75
N THR A 106 9.98 -8.74 1.98
CA THR A 106 9.12 -9.34 0.97
C THR A 106 9.94 -9.73 -0.24
N LYS A 107 9.72 -10.93 -0.73
CA LYS A 107 10.38 -11.38 -1.94
C LYS A 107 9.51 -11.01 -3.12
N TRP A 108 9.98 -10.07 -3.88
CA TRP A 108 9.26 -9.56 -5.05
C TRP A 108 9.61 -10.42 -6.24
N ASN A 109 8.84 -11.47 -6.41
CA ASN A 109 9.13 -12.45 -7.39
C ASN A 109 9.37 -12.08 -8.71
N ASN A 110 8.62 -11.19 -9.14
CA ASN A 110 8.76 -10.81 -10.47
C ASN A 110 10.10 -10.27 -10.72
N LEU A 111 10.87 -10.14 -9.72
CA LEU A 111 12.17 -9.69 -9.94
C LEU A 111 12.91 -10.64 -10.76
N ARG A 112 12.59 -11.83 -10.72
CA ARG A 112 13.25 -12.72 -11.44
C ARG A 112 12.75 -13.02 -12.59
N ALA A 113 11.83 -12.77 -12.57
CA ALA A 113 11.32 -13.15 -13.72
C ALA A 113 12.03 -12.60 -14.78
N VAL A 114 12.39 -12.41 -14.56
CA VAL A 114 12.86 -12.18 -15.42
C VAL A 114 13.47 -12.73 -16.19
N LYS A 115 13.18 -13.18 -16.01
CA LYS A 115 13.63 -13.70 -16.48
C LYS A 115 13.91 -13.65 -17.10
#